data_95f6f99bd9935e4d3c8432910b715c42
#
_entry.id   95f6f99bd9935e4d3c8432910b715c42
#
_cell.length_a   1.000
_cell.length_b   1.000
_cell.length_c   1.000
_cell.angle_alpha   90.00
_cell.angle_beta   90.00
_cell.angle_gamma   90.00
#
_symmetry.space_group_name_H-M   'P 1'
#
loop_
_entity.id
_entity.type
_entity.pdbx_description
1 polymer ?
#
loop_
_entity_poly.entity_id
_entity_poly.type
_entity_poly.pdbx_seq_one_letter_code
_entity_poly.pdbx_strand_id
1 'polypeptide(L)'
;PDGQFIACSAAPHGCFSSWIPESDLYLYNTKTKKLIAATEWNSPEAESCTTWSSNSRWVIFSSRREDGIYNRLYIAHIDSVGNLSKPFLLPQRDPTYNQRNLKAYNLPRLIKGKVTISPITIGRCAEAKGKKSVRFSKHSYKPLINEATENHSEIN
;
A
#
# COMPACT_ATOMS: atom_id res chain seq x y z
N PRO A 1 -1.43 7.49 -12.17
CA PRO A 1 -0.89 8.74 -12.68
C PRO A 1 -1.74 9.36 -13.78
N ASP A 2 -2.37 8.53 -14.65
CA ASP A 2 -3.31 9.00 -15.69
C ASP A 2 -4.75 9.25 -15.15
N GLY A 3 -5.01 8.94 -13.88
CA GLY A 3 -6.30 9.13 -13.24
C GLY A 3 -7.39 8.12 -13.64
N GLN A 4 -7.07 7.08 -14.40
CA GLN A 4 -8.06 6.08 -14.85
C GLN A 4 -8.41 5.07 -13.74
N PHE A 5 -7.42 4.62 -12.97
CA PHE A 5 -7.61 3.65 -11.90
C PHE A 5 -7.00 4.15 -10.60
N ILE A 6 -7.67 3.85 -9.50
CA ILE A 6 -7.16 4.00 -8.14
C ILE A 6 -7.03 2.60 -7.55
N ALA A 7 -5.82 2.21 -7.15
CA ALA A 7 -5.58 0.96 -6.44
C ALA A 7 -5.65 1.22 -4.93
N CYS A 8 -6.37 0.38 -4.21
CA CYS A 8 -6.47 0.42 -2.75
C CYS A 8 -6.44 -0.98 -2.18
N SER A 9 -6.08 -1.10 -0.91
CA SER A 9 -6.26 -2.32 -0.13
C SER A 9 -7.43 -2.16 0.82
N ALA A 10 -8.21 -3.21 1.00
CA ALA A 10 -9.28 -3.26 1.97
C ALA A 10 -9.21 -4.57 2.75
N ALA A 11 -9.54 -4.50 4.04
CA ALA A 11 -9.64 -5.63 4.95
C ALA A 11 -10.97 -5.56 5.70
N PRO A 12 -11.53 -6.68 6.18
CA PRO A 12 -12.81 -6.70 6.86
C PRO A 12 -12.80 -5.98 8.21
N HIS A 13 -11.60 -5.78 8.79
CA HIS A 13 -11.45 -5.13 10.10
C HIS A 13 -10.05 -4.51 10.25
N GLY A 14 -9.85 -3.73 11.34
CA GLY A 14 -8.55 -3.17 11.70
C GLY A 14 -8.09 -2.00 10.84
N CYS A 15 -6.89 -1.48 11.14
CA CYS A 15 -6.30 -0.31 10.47
C CYS A 15 -4.95 -0.59 9.78
N PHE A 16 -4.37 -1.79 9.99
CA PHE A 16 -3.10 -2.20 9.39
C PHE A 16 -3.32 -3.36 8.42
N SER A 17 -3.79 -3.05 7.22
CA SER A 17 -4.10 -4.04 6.17
C SER A 17 -2.97 -5.02 5.88
N SER A 18 -1.71 -4.59 6.00
CA SER A 18 -0.55 -5.46 5.78
C SER A 18 -0.36 -6.59 6.82
N TRP A 19 -1.17 -6.61 7.88
CA TRP A 19 -1.13 -7.62 8.94
C TRP A 19 -2.38 -8.52 8.99
N ILE A 20 -3.35 -8.24 8.14
CA ILE A 20 -4.63 -8.93 8.09
C ILE A 20 -4.62 -9.84 6.86
N PRO A 21 -4.62 -11.18 7.01
CA PRO A 21 -4.56 -12.10 5.87
C PRO A 21 -5.63 -11.82 4.81
N GLU A 22 -6.83 -11.48 5.23
CA GLU A 22 -7.97 -11.16 4.36
C GLU A 22 -7.90 -9.78 3.70
N SER A 23 -6.74 -9.10 3.78
CA SER A 23 -6.52 -7.83 3.11
C SER A 23 -6.26 -8.03 1.63
N ASP A 24 -7.18 -7.60 0.80
CA ASP A 24 -7.17 -7.71 -0.65
C ASP A 24 -6.96 -6.36 -1.35
N LEU A 25 -6.45 -6.42 -2.57
CA LEU A 25 -6.35 -5.28 -3.47
C LEU A 25 -7.62 -5.13 -4.31
N TYR A 26 -8.00 -3.87 -4.47
CA TYR A 26 -9.12 -3.44 -5.29
C TYR A 26 -8.70 -2.34 -6.24
N LEU A 27 -9.36 -2.28 -7.39
CA LEU A 27 -9.23 -1.21 -8.37
C LEU A 27 -10.54 -0.45 -8.50
N TYR A 28 -10.51 0.84 -8.27
CA TYR A 28 -11.61 1.72 -8.59
C TYR A 28 -11.40 2.36 -9.96
N ASN A 29 -12.30 2.07 -10.89
CA ASN A 29 -12.29 2.70 -12.21
C ASN A 29 -13.02 4.05 -12.13
N THR A 30 -12.30 5.13 -12.34
CA THR A 30 -12.82 6.50 -12.19
C THR A 30 -13.85 6.89 -13.27
N LYS A 31 -13.77 6.27 -14.46
CA LYS A 31 -14.71 6.50 -15.56
C LYS A 31 -16.04 5.80 -15.33
N THR A 32 -15.99 4.50 -15.01
CA THR A 32 -17.19 3.68 -14.81
C THR A 32 -17.77 3.78 -13.40
N LYS A 33 -17.03 4.40 -12.45
CA LYS A 33 -17.38 4.50 -11.02
C LYS A 33 -17.56 3.13 -10.34
N LYS A 34 -16.90 2.10 -10.83
CA LYS A 34 -16.99 0.74 -10.29
C LYS A 34 -15.73 0.38 -9.53
N LEU A 35 -15.93 -0.27 -8.39
CA LEU A 35 -14.90 -0.96 -7.63
C LEU A 35 -14.82 -2.41 -8.13
N ILE A 36 -13.63 -2.89 -8.42
CA ILE A 36 -13.35 -4.23 -8.97
C ILE A 36 -12.31 -4.88 -8.06
N ALA A 37 -12.56 -6.10 -7.60
CA ALA A 37 -11.56 -6.88 -6.89
C ALA A 37 -10.41 -7.22 -7.85
N ALA A 38 -9.17 -7.00 -7.42
CA ALA A 38 -7.99 -7.31 -8.23
C ALA A 38 -7.60 -8.79 -8.05
N THR A 39 -8.50 -9.71 -8.40
CA THR A 39 -8.39 -11.15 -8.12
C THR A 39 -7.09 -11.77 -8.62
N GLU A 40 -6.58 -11.33 -9.78
CA GLU A 40 -5.28 -11.79 -10.31
C GLU A 40 -4.09 -11.40 -9.42
N TRP A 41 -4.25 -10.33 -8.63
CA TRP A 41 -3.20 -9.82 -7.75
C TRP A 41 -3.30 -10.33 -6.32
N ASN A 42 -4.48 -10.80 -5.92
CA ASN A 42 -4.75 -11.26 -4.56
C ASN A 42 -4.31 -12.70 -4.34
N SER A 43 -4.10 -13.06 -3.08
CA SER A 43 -3.71 -14.39 -2.62
C SER A 43 -4.46 -14.72 -1.31
N PRO A 44 -4.31 -15.91 -0.73
CA PRO A 44 -4.86 -16.19 0.61
C PRO A 44 -4.22 -15.39 1.75
N GLU A 45 -3.13 -14.68 1.47
CA GLU A 45 -2.40 -13.86 2.44
C GLU A 45 -2.58 -12.37 2.14
N ALA A 46 -2.12 -11.51 3.08
CA ALA A 46 -2.31 -10.07 2.98
C ALA A 46 -1.63 -9.42 1.78
N GLU A 47 -2.37 -8.60 1.05
CA GLU A 47 -1.89 -7.67 0.05
C GLU A 47 -2.13 -6.22 0.48
N SER A 48 -1.12 -5.35 0.29
CA SER A 48 -1.22 -3.96 0.74
C SER A 48 -0.24 -3.01 0.05
N CYS A 49 -0.35 -1.73 0.35
CA CYS A 49 0.66 -0.71 0.05
C CYS A 49 1.01 -0.57 -1.43
N THR A 50 0.02 -0.33 -2.27
CA THR A 50 0.19 -0.17 -3.71
C THR A 50 0.90 1.13 -4.11
N THR A 51 1.71 1.08 -5.14
CA THR A 51 2.32 2.24 -5.81
C THR A 51 2.34 2.06 -7.31
N TRP A 52 1.95 3.09 -8.04
CA TRP A 52 1.92 3.11 -9.50
C TRP A 52 3.23 3.58 -10.10
N SER A 53 3.58 2.99 -11.23
CA SER A 53 4.60 3.55 -12.14
C SER A 53 4.09 4.83 -12.81
N SER A 54 5.02 5.66 -13.24
CA SER A 54 4.70 6.95 -13.88
C SER A 54 3.94 6.82 -15.21
N ASN A 55 4.02 5.67 -15.88
CA ASN A 55 3.30 5.38 -17.12
C ASN A 55 1.93 4.73 -16.88
N SER A 56 1.49 4.58 -15.61
CA SER A 56 0.19 3.99 -15.23
C SER A 56 -0.03 2.55 -15.71
N ARG A 57 1.03 1.80 -15.97
CA ARG A 57 0.96 0.43 -16.49
C ARG A 57 1.49 -0.63 -15.53
N TRP A 58 2.23 -0.22 -14.53
CA TRP A 58 2.79 -1.14 -13.54
C TRP A 58 2.38 -0.72 -12.14
N VAL A 59 2.04 -1.71 -11.34
CA VAL A 59 1.75 -1.54 -9.91
C VAL A 59 2.72 -2.40 -9.12
N ILE A 60 3.35 -1.83 -8.12
CA ILE A 60 4.12 -2.55 -7.13
C ILE A 60 3.37 -2.52 -5.81
N PHE A 61 3.33 -3.65 -5.11
CA PHE A 61 2.63 -3.79 -3.84
C PHE A 61 3.35 -4.77 -2.91
N SER A 62 2.99 -4.73 -1.65
CA SER A 62 3.50 -5.65 -0.62
C SER A 62 2.55 -6.83 -0.49
N SER A 63 3.08 -8.05 -0.39
CA SER A 63 2.32 -9.27 -0.19
C SER A 63 3.05 -10.23 0.73
N ARG A 64 2.30 -10.99 1.52
CA ARG A 64 2.80 -12.04 2.40
C ARG A 64 2.67 -13.46 1.84
N ARG A 65 2.28 -13.60 0.57
CA ARG A 65 1.95 -14.86 -0.10
C ARG A 65 3.03 -15.95 -0.07
N GLU A 66 4.28 -15.60 0.24
CA GLU A 66 5.39 -16.57 0.31
C GLU A 66 5.35 -17.41 1.59
N ASP A 67 5.16 -16.74 2.73
CA ASP A 67 5.34 -17.37 4.04
C ASP A 67 4.34 -16.89 5.11
N GLY A 68 3.42 -16.00 4.78
CA GLY A 68 2.46 -15.40 5.70
C GLY A 68 3.07 -14.46 6.74
N ILE A 69 4.39 -14.25 6.73
CA ILE A 69 5.12 -13.52 7.78
C ILE A 69 5.75 -12.24 7.22
N TYR A 70 6.53 -12.36 6.16
CA TYR A 70 7.30 -11.23 5.63
C TYR A 70 6.64 -10.63 4.40
N ASN A 71 6.40 -9.32 4.43
CA ASN A 71 6.00 -8.59 3.23
C ASN A 71 7.14 -8.61 2.20
N ARG A 72 6.84 -9.14 1.02
CA ARG A 72 7.69 -9.11 -0.16
C ARG A 72 7.08 -8.18 -1.21
N LEU A 73 7.92 -7.64 -2.07
CA LEU A 73 7.46 -6.74 -3.13
C LEU A 73 7.09 -7.54 -4.37
N TYR A 74 5.86 -7.38 -4.82
CA TYR A 74 5.34 -7.92 -6.05
C TYR A 74 5.08 -6.81 -7.05
N ILE A 75 5.29 -7.09 -8.32
CA ILE A 75 4.99 -6.18 -9.41
C ILE A 75 4.06 -6.85 -10.40
N ALA A 76 3.08 -6.11 -10.88
CA ALA A 76 2.10 -6.57 -11.86
C ALA A 76 1.83 -5.50 -12.91
N HIS A 77 1.42 -5.94 -14.08
CA HIS A 77 1.03 -5.07 -15.18
C HIS A 77 -0.49 -4.93 -15.24
N ILE A 78 -0.95 -3.76 -15.66
CA ILE A 78 -2.33 -3.48 -16.03
C ILE A 78 -2.35 -2.81 -17.40
N ASP A 79 -3.20 -3.27 -18.29
CA ASP A 79 -3.35 -2.66 -19.59
C ASP A 79 -4.26 -1.42 -19.56
N SER A 80 -4.44 -0.79 -20.72
CA SER A 80 -5.24 0.44 -20.86
C SER A 80 -6.75 0.22 -20.67
N VAL A 81 -7.22 -1.01 -20.78
CA VAL A 81 -8.64 -1.36 -20.59
C VAL A 81 -8.93 -1.95 -19.20
N GLY A 82 -7.87 -2.24 -18.41
CA GLY A 82 -8.00 -2.71 -17.04
C GLY A 82 -7.77 -4.21 -16.84
N ASN A 83 -7.24 -4.93 -17.85
CA ASN A 83 -6.85 -6.33 -17.68
C ASN A 83 -5.59 -6.43 -16.83
N LEU A 84 -5.63 -7.30 -15.83
CA LEU A 84 -4.56 -7.52 -14.88
C LEU A 84 -3.69 -8.70 -15.32
N SER A 85 -2.37 -8.54 -15.24
CA SER A 85 -1.45 -9.67 -15.37
C SER A 85 -1.22 -10.35 -14.03
N LYS A 86 -0.81 -11.60 -14.04
CA LYS A 86 -0.34 -12.30 -12.86
C LYS A 86 0.87 -11.54 -12.26
N PRO A 87 0.88 -11.28 -10.96
CA PRO A 87 2.01 -10.62 -10.32
C PRO A 87 3.21 -11.55 -10.19
N PHE A 88 4.39 -10.99 -10.15
CA PHE A 88 5.62 -11.73 -9.87
C PHE A 88 6.46 -11.02 -8.81
N LEU A 89 7.21 -11.80 -8.06
CA LEU A 89 8.13 -11.31 -7.04
C LEU A 89 9.16 -10.38 -7.69
N LEU A 90 9.35 -9.18 -7.12
CA LEU A 90 10.30 -8.22 -7.65
C LEU A 90 11.71 -8.84 -7.66
N PRO A 91 12.33 -9.01 -8.84
CA PRO A 91 13.62 -9.67 -8.95
C PRO A 91 14.71 -8.96 -8.14
N GLN A 92 15.50 -9.74 -7.43
CA GLN A 92 16.70 -9.28 -6.74
C GLN A 92 17.94 -9.74 -7.50
N ARG A 93 19.07 -9.07 -7.28
CA ARG A 93 20.36 -9.48 -7.89
C ARG A 93 20.74 -10.91 -7.53
N ASP A 94 20.48 -11.31 -6.29
CA ASP A 94 20.58 -12.68 -5.81
C ASP A 94 19.16 -13.27 -5.77
N PRO A 95 18.84 -14.29 -6.58
CA PRO A 95 17.51 -14.91 -6.59
C PRO A 95 17.09 -15.51 -5.23
N THR A 96 18.05 -15.90 -4.40
CA THR A 96 17.80 -16.48 -3.06
C THR A 96 17.69 -15.43 -1.96
N TYR A 97 17.83 -14.14 -2.30
CA TYR A 97 17.86 -13.06 -1.33
C TYR A 97 16.65 -13.07 -0.39
N ASN A 98 15.44 -13.19 -0.95
CA ASN A 98 14.20 -13.15 -0.17
C ASN A 98 14.06 -14.34 0.79
N GLN A 99 14.67 -15.51 0.50
CA GLN A 99 14.66 -16.69 1.35
C GLN A 99 15.48 -16.50 2.63
N ARG A 100 16.50 -15.64 2.59
CA ARG A 100 17.42 -15.37 3.69
C ARG A 100 17.20 -14.03 4.37
N ASN A 101 16.37 -13.18 3.78
CA ASN A 101 16.14 -11.84 4.27
C ASN A 101 14.97 -11.80 5.25
N LEU A 102 15.24 -11.47 6.50
CA LEU A 102 14.27 -11.34 7.58
C LEU A 102 13.63 -9.94 7.66
N LYS A 103 13.71 -9.13 6.58
CA LYS A 103 13.13 -7.80 6.52
C LYS A 103 11.81 -7.84 5.76
N ALA A 104 10.81 -7.13 6.26
CA ALA A 104 9.56 -6.85 5.56
C ALA A 104 9.65 -5.51 4.79
N TYR A 105 9.03 -5.46 3.61
CA TYR A 105 8.97 -4.27 2.76
C TYR A 105 7.52 -3.78 2.66
N ASN A 106 7.17 -2.72 3.38
CA ASN A 106 5.77 -2.32 3.54
C ASN A 106 5.31 -1.20 2.58
N LEU A 107 6.19 -0.26 2.26
CA LEU A 107 5.81 0.94 1.51
C LEU A 107 6.70 1.12 0.28
N PRO A 108 6.50 0.34 -0.78
CA PRO A 108 7.27 0.49 -2.00
C PRO A 108 7.01 1.87 -2.64
N ARG A 109 8.02 2.41 -3.29
CA ARG A 109 7.89 3.64 -4.09
C ARG A 109 8.66 3.49 -5.39
N LEU A 110 7.95 3.65 -6.50
CA LEU A 110 8.57 3.75 -7.82
C LEU A 110 8.99 5.20 -8.04
N ILE A 111 10.23 5.40 -8.42
CA ILE A 111 10.82 6.73 -8.65
C ILE A 111 11.40 6.82 -10.05
N LYS A 112 11.50 8.04 -10.57
CA LYS A 112 12.24 8.32 -11.81
C LYS A 112 13.68 8.67 -11.46
N GLY A 113 14.62 7.95 -12.03
CA GLY A 113 16.04 8.21 -11.85
C GLY A 113 16.65 7.57 -10.61
N LYS A 114 17.93 7.85 -10.39
CA LYS A 114 18.73 7.27 -9.30
C LYS A 114 18.55 8.05 -8.00
N VAL A 115 18.41 7.35 -6.87
CA VAL A 115 18.53 7.97 -5.55
C VAL A 115 20.00 8.35 -5.31
N THR A 116 20.27 9.63 -5.17
CA THR A 116 21.64 10.16 -4.97
C THR A 116 22.07 10.19 -3.50
N ILE A 117 21.11 10.15 -2.58
CA ILE A 117 21.36 10.19 -1.14
C ILE A 117 21.60 8.78 -0.63
N SER A 118 22.72 8.56 0.10
CA SER A 118 22.99 7.25 0.68
C SER A 118 22.07 6.95 1.88
N PRO A 119 21.70 5.66 2.13
CA PRO A 119 20.95 5.28 3.32
C PRO A 119 21.61 5.69 4.64
N ILE A 120 22.95 5.69 4.68
CA ILE A 120 23.73 6.13 5.85
C ILE A 120 23.52 7.63 6.13
N THR A 121 23.49 8.45 5.07
CA THR A 121 23.21 9.88 5.21
C THR A 121 21.83 10.14 5.78
N ILE A 122 20.81 9.40 5.30
CA ILE A 122 19.44 9.48 5.81
C ILE A 122 19.40 9.07 7.29
N GLY A 123 20.04 7.96 7.66
CA GLY A 123 20.15 7.50 9.05
C GLY A 123 20.79 8.55 9.97
N ARG A 124 21.93 9.12 9.56
CA ARG A 124 22.61 10.19 10.30
C ARG A 124 21.73 11.43 10.49
N CYS A 125 20.97 11.84 9.46
CA CYS A 125 20.01 12.94 9.58
C CYS A 125 18.87 12.63 10.55
N ALA A 126 18.41 11.39 10.61
CA ALA A 126 17.37 10.96 11.56
C ALA A 126 17.86 10.95 13.02
N GLU A 127 19.15 10.66 13.23
CA GLU A 127 19.80 10.63 14.56
C GLU A 127 20.30 11.99 15.02
N ALA A 128 20.45 12.96 14.11
CA ALA A 128 21.00 14.27 14.42
C ALA A 128 20.22 14.98 15.53
N LYS A 129 20.97 15.57 16.46
CA LYS A 129 20.42 16.44 17.51
C LYS A 129 19.83 17.71 16.85
N GLY A 130 18.65 18.12 17.28
CA GLY A 130 17.99 19.32 16.74
C GLY A 130 16.67 19.04 16.03
N LYS A 131 15.98 17.97 16.42
CA LYS A 131 14.63 17.67 15.94
C LYS A 131 13.71 18.86 16.23
N LYS A 132 13.14 19.46 15.18
CA LYS A 132 12.08 20.46 15.36
C LYS A 132 10.86 19.74 15.93
N SER A 133 10.38 20.18 17.09
CA SER A 133 9.11 19.67 17.61
C SER A 133 7.99 20.15 16.70
N VAL A 134 7.17 19.21 16.22
CA VAL A 134 5.95 19.53 15.49
C VAL A 134 4.85 19.77 16.53
N ARG A 135 4.23 20.93 16.49
CA ARG A 135 3.03 21.21 17.27
C ARG A 135 1.83 21.13 16.35
N PHE A 136 0.81 20.38 16.75
CA PHE A 136 -0.47 20.41 16.05
C PHE A 136 -1.10 21.80 16.25
N SER A 137 -1.52 22.42 15.16
CA SER A 137 -2.34 23.63 15.23
C SER A 137 -3.68 23.27 15.87
N LYS A 138 -4.14 24.04 16.83
CA LYS A 138 -5.48 23.87 17.43
C LYS A 138 -6.62 23.96 16.41
N HIS A 139 -6.35 24.50 15.22
CA HIS A 139 -7.35 24.69 14.15
C HIS A 139 -7.41 23.53 13.13
N SER A 140 -6.50 22.55 13.20
CA SER A 140 -6.45 21.45 12.19
C SER A 140 -7.12 20.17 12.65
N TYR A 141 -7.61 20.09 13.86
CA TYR A 141 -8.32 18.90 14.33
C TYR A 141 -9.80 19.24 14.57
N LYS A 142 -10.63 19.08 13.56
CA LYS A 142 -12.05 18.81 13.77
C LYS A 142 -12.17 17.30 13.92
N PRO A 143 -12.51 16.75 15.09
CA PRO A 143 -12.86 15.35 15.18
C PRO A 143 -14.07 15.12 14.27
N LEU A 144 -13.97 14.14 13.38
CA LEU A 144 -15.14 13.57 12.70
C LEU A 144 -15.92 12.80 13.77
N ILE A 145 -16.67 13.53 14.61
CA ILE A 145 -17.65 12.93 15.49
C ILE A 145 -18.77 12.50 14.56
N ASN A 146 -18.93 11.20 14.39
CA ASN A 146 -20.04 10.61 13.70
C ASN A 146 -21.34 11.04 14.42
N GLU A 147 -22.19 11.78 13.74
CA GLU A 147 -23.58 12.04 14.11
C GLU A 147 -24.46 10.77 14.01
N ALA A 148 -23.87 9.57 14.18
CA ALA A 148 -24.57 8.30 13.98
C ALA A 148 -25.03 7.64 15.29
N THR A 149 -25.01 8.31 16.45
CA THR A 149 -25.41 7.71 17.73
C THR A 149 -26.55 8.36 18.46
N GLU A 150 -27.32 9.25 17.82
CA GLU A 150 -28.48 9.87 18.50
C GLU A 150 -29.88 9.36 18.07
N ASN A 151 -29.99 8.24 17.35
CA ASN A 151 -31.32 7.71 16.96
C ASN A 151 -31.60 6.30 17.49
N HIS A 152 -31.26 5.98 18.73
CA HIS A 152 -31.73 4.75 19.38
C HIS A 152 -32.19 4.97 20.83
N SER A 153 -33.09 5.95 21.05
CA SER A 153 -33.86 6.02 22.28
C SER A 153 -35.24 6.61 22.03
N GLU A 154 -36.05 5.91 21.27
CA GLU A 154 -37.52 6.06 21.28
C GLU A 154 -38.16 4.94 20.47
N ILE A 155 -38.26 3.73 21.03
CA ILE A 155 -39.36 2.81 20.78
C ILE A 155 -39.59 2.04 22.10
N ASN A 156 -40.55 2.51 22.85
CA ASN A 156 -41.31 1.72 23.81
C ASN A 156 -42.29 0.81 23.07
#